data_be6a6425455367cbfcbd6a04d4403e60
#
_entry.id   be6a6425455367cbfcbd6a04d4403e60
#
_cell.length_a   1.000
_cell.length_b   1.000
_cell.length_c   1.000
_cell.angle_alpha   90.00
_cell.angle_beta   90.00
_cell.angle_gamma   90.00
#
_symmetry.space_group_name_H-M   'P 1'
#
loop_
_entity.id
_entity.type
_entity.pdbx_description
1 polymer ?
#
loop_
_entity_poly.entity_id
_entity_poly.type
_entity_poly.pdbx_seq_one_letter_code
_entity_poly.pdbx_strand_id
1 'polypeptide(L)'
;LSVCKLVIRDEVNIKLEGLSVETRRKIVNKLKFDLPYARHMPAYKLGRWDGTKTYFSIGGTGYLAHLDVILPIVEEAGYEIDIEDQRQHN
;
A
#
# COMPACT_ATOMS: atom_id res chain seq x y z
N LEU A 1 4.10 -12.11 19.13
CA LEU A 1 3.06 -11.73 18.16
C LEU A 1 3.06 -10.23 17.98
N SER A 2 3.20 -9.80 16.75
CA SER A 2 3.15 -8.38 16.39
C SER A 2 1.74 -8.01 15.96
N VAL A 3 1.34 -6.78 16.27
CA VAL A 3 0.01 -6.27 15.91
C VAL A 3 0.17 -5.18 14.86
N CYS A 4 -0.57 -5.29 13.77
CA CYS A 4 -0.70 -4.25 12.76
C CYS A 4 -2.03 -3.53 12.96
N LYS A 5 -1.99 -2.21 13.13
CA LYS A 5 -3.20 -1.42 13.22
C LYS A 5 -3.60 -0.94 11.83
N LEU A 6 -4.75 -1.38 11.36
CA LEU A 6 -5.34 -0.94 10.10
C LEU A 6 -6.32 0.18 10.39
N VAL A 7 -5.97 1.39 9.98
CA VAL A 7 -6.83 2.56 10.14
C VAL A 7 -7.53 2.84 8.80
N ILE A 8 -8.84 2.73 8.77
CA ILE A 8 -9.65 3.08 7.61
C ILE A 8 -10.09 4.53 7.78
N ARG A 9 -9.41 5.45 7.08
CA ARG A 9 -9.64 6.88 7.21
C ARG A 9 -10.91 7.34 6.55
N ASP A 10 -11.16 6.83 5.35
CA ASP A 10 -12.37 7.13 4.58
C ASP A 10 -12.64 5.98 3.61
N GLU A 11 -13.53 6.17 2.66
CA GLU A 11 -13.93 5.13 1.72
C GLU A 11 -12.83 4.78 0.70
N VAL A 12 -11.78 5.58 0.63
CA VAL A 12 -10.68 5.43 -0.34
C VAL A 12 -9.36 5.13 0.33
N ASN A 13 -9.03 5.80 1.44
CA ASN A 13 -7.70 5.79 2.04
C ASN A 13 -7.63 4.97 3.32
N ILE A 14 -6.53 4.23 3.44
CA ILE A 14 -6.22 3.47 4.65
C ILE A 14 -4.78 3.76 5.08
N LYS A 15 -4.47 3.44 6.33
CA LYS A 15 -3.12 3.52 6.86
C LYS A 15 -2.84 2.28 7.69
N LEU A 16 -1.66 1.69 7.49
CA LEU A 16 -1.19 0.55 8.27
C LEU A 16 -0.09 1.02 9.22
N GLU A 17 -0.28 0.76 10.51
CA GLU A 17 0.67 1.12 11.55
C GLU A 17 1.22 -0.13 12.22
N GLY A 18 2.48 -0.07 12.66
CA GLY A 18 3.11 -1.17 13.37
C GLY A 18 3.82 -2.20 12.49
N LEU A 19 3.82 -2.01 11.17
CA LEU A 19 4.53 -2.92 10.26
C LEU A 19 6.03 -2.61 10.21
N SER A 20 6.83 -3.66 10.07
CA SER A 20 8.26 -3.50 9.80
C SER A 20 8.49 -2.95 8.40
N VAL A 21 9.66 -2.36 8.17
CA VAL A 21 10.03 -1.83 6.85
C VAL A 21 10.01 -2.95 5.80
N GLU A 22 10.48 -4.14 6.16
CA GLU A 22 10.49 -5.28 5.24
C GLU A 22 9.09 -5.67 4.79
N THR A 23 8.12 -5.72 5.70
CA THR A 23 6.74 -6.04 5.37
C THR A 23 6.13 -4.97 4.49
N ARG A 24 6.38 -3.69 4.80
CA ARG A 24 5.91 -2.59 3.98
C ARG A 24 6.48 -2.64 2.57
N ARG A 25 7.76 -2.98 2.42
CA ARG A 25 8.38 -3.15 1.11
C ARG A 25 7.75 -4.26 0.29
N LYS A 26 7.38 -5.37 0.94
CA LYS A 26 6.68 -6.47 0.26
C LYS A 26 5.34 -5.98 -0.33
N ILE A 27 4.61 -5.19 0.44
CA ILE A 27 3.33 -4.64 -0.03
C ILE A 27 3.57 -3.66 -1.17
N VAL A 28 4.55 -2.77 -1.04
CA VAL A 28 4.91 -1.81 -2.10
C VAL A 28 5.23 -2.54 -3.40
N ASN A 29 6.07 -3.57 -3.33
CA ASN A 29 6.45 -4.33 -4.51
C ASN A 29 5.28 -5.07 -5.14
N LYS A 30 4.36 -5.58 -4.32
CA LYS A 30 3.17 -6.28 -4.81
C LYS A 30 2.20 -5.33 -5.53
N LEU A 31 2.14 -4.08 -5.08
CA LEU A 31 1.25 -3.06 -5.63
C LEU A 31 1.96 -2.08 -6.57
N LYS A 32 3.12 -2.46 -7.07
CA LYS A 32 3.88 -1.70 -8.05
C LYS A 32 3.61 -2.26 -9.44
N PHE A 33 3.10 -1.43 -10.32
CA PHE A 33 2.70 -1.83 -11.66
C PHE A 33 3.45 -1.05 -12.72
N ASP A 34 3.88 -1.75 -13.79
CA ASP A 34 4.46 -1.12 -14.96
C ASP A 34 3.35 -0.48 -15.80
N LEU A 35 3.62 0.73 -16.27
CA LEU A 35 2.68 1.45 -17.13
C LEU A 35 3.14 1.33 -18.59
N PRO A 36 2.35 0.68 -19.47
CA PRO A 36 2.77 0.47 -20.88
C PRO A 36 3.05 1.78 -21.63
N TYR A 37 2.30 2.84 -21.31
CA TYR A 37 2.45 4.12 -21.97
C TYR A 37 3.62 4.97 -21.43
N ALA A 38 4.30 4.49 -20.39
CA ALA A 38 5.37 5.27 -19.73
C ALA A 38 6.50 5.62 -20.67
N ARG A 39 6.80 4.73 -21.62
CA ARG A 39 7.89 4.92 -22.60
C ARG A 39 7.74 6.18 -23.43
N HIS A 40 6.52 6.69 -23.56
CA HIS A 40 6.21 7.91 -24.32
C HIS A 40 6.21 9.15 -23.44
N MET A 41 6.36 9.01 -22.14
CA MET A 41 6.32 10.14 -21.20
C MET A 41 7.70 10.80 -21.11
N PRO A 42 7.75 12.15 -21.11
CA PRO A 42 9.03 12.86 -21.02
C PRO A 42 9.85 12.49 -19.77
N ALA A 43 9.18 12.29 -18.63
CA ALA A 43 9.86 11.93 -17.38
C ALA A 43 10.60 10.60 -17.50
N TYR A 44 10.03 9.61 -18.23
CA TYR A 44 10.67 8.33 -18.48
C TYR A 44 11.89 8.52 -19.40
N LYS A 45 11.71 9.25 -20.50
CA LYS A 45 12.77 9.49 -21.49
C LYS A 45 13.96 10.23 -20.87
N LEU A 46 13.71 11.08 -19.87
CA LEU A 46 14.76 11.82 -19.17
C LEU A 46 15.38 11.03 -18.01
N GLY A 47 14.96 9.80 -17.80
CA GLY A 47 15.49 8.94 -16.74
C GLY A 47 15.03 9.35 -15.33
N ARG A 48 14.02 10.19 -15.22
CA ARG A 48 13.50 10.65 -13.93
C ARG A 48 12.44 9.73 -13.32
N TRP A 49 11.92 8.80 -14.13
CA TRP A 49 10.85 7.91 -13.74
C TRP A 49 11.07 6.54 -14.38
N ASP A 50 10.87 5.48 -13.62
CA ASP A 50 11.09 4.11 -14.07
C ASP A 50 9.89 3.50 -14.82
N GLY A 51 8.84 4.27 -15.02
CA GLY A 51 7.65 3.82 -15.76
C GLY A 51 6.69 3.00 -14.93
N THR A 52 6.83 3.01 -13.61
CA THR A 52 5.96 2.25 -12.71
C THR A 52 5.10 3.17 -11.86
N LYS A 53 3.98 2.64 -11.37
CA LYS A 53 3.13 3.33 -10.41
C LYS A 53 2.92 2.44 -9.20
N THR A 54 3.11 2.99 -8.01
CA THR A 54 2.95 2.29 -6.75
C THR A 54 1.67 2.73 -6.06
N TYR A 55 0.85 1.78 -5.65
CA TYR A 55 -0.43 2.04 -4.99
C TYR A 55 -0.36 1.89 -3.47
N PHE A 56 0.83 1.72 -2.93
CA PHE A 56 1.07 1.67 -1.49
C PHE A 56 2.35 2.42 -1.16
N SER A 57 2.27 3.34 -0.20
CA SER A 57 3.42 4.11 0.24
C SER A 57 4.26 3.34 1.25
N ILE A 58 5.58 3.50 1.19
CA ILE A 58 6.48 2.90 2.18
C ILE A 58 6.19 3.44 3.60
N GLY A 59 5.51 4.58 3.69
CA GLY A 59 5.04 5.11 4.99
C GLY A 59 3.83 4.41 5.57
N GLY A 60 3.23 3.45 4.85
CA GLY A 60 2.09 2.67 5.32
C GLY A 60 0.73 3.13 4.82
N THR A 61 0.69 4.11 3.93
CA THR A 61 -0.56 4.65 3.39
C THR A 61 -0.93 3.93 2.09
N GLY A 62 -2.18 3.53 1.96
CA GLY A 62 -2.66 2.83 0.78
C GLY A 62 -4.13 3.10 0.51
N TYR A 63 -4.71 2.26 -0.36
CA TYR A 63 -6.10 2.38 -0.77
C TYR A 63 -6.92 1.21 -0.25
N LEU A 64 -8.14 1.51 0.20
CA LEU A 64 -9.07 0.50 0.71
C LEU A 64 -9.34 -0.61 -0.33
N ALA A 65 -9.40 -0.26 -1.61
CA ALA A 65 -9.66 -1.21 -2.68
C ALA A 65 -8.60 -2.32 -2.80
N HIS A 66 -7.41 -2.13 -2.23
CA HIS A 66 -6.32 -3.10 -2.31
C HIS A 66 -6.16 -3.94 -1.04
N LEU A 67 -7.10 -3.89 -0.11
CA LEU A 67 -7.01 -4.68 1.13
C LEU A 67 -6.94 -6.18 0.88
N ASP A 68 -7.61 -6.67 -0.15
CA ASP A 68 -7.58 -8.09 -0.54
C ASP A 68 -6.17 -8.56 -0.91
N VAL A 69 -5.30 -7.66 -1.35
CA VAL A 69 -3.88 -7.96 -1.62
C VAL A 69 -3.02 -7.74 -0.38
N ILE A 70 -3.31 -6.69 0.37
CA ILE A 70 -2.51 -6.26 1.53
C ILE A 70 -2.65 -7.23 2.71
N LEU A 71 -3.87 -7.60 3.06
CA LEU A 71 -4.13 -8.41 4.26
C LEU A 71 -3.43 -9.75 4.26
N PRO A 72 -3.42 -10.53 3.15
CA PRO A 72 -2.69 -11.81 3.13
C PRO A 72 -1.18 -11.63 3.38
N ILE A 73 -0.59 -10.55 2.87
CA ILE A 73 0.84 -10.28 3.09
C ILE A 73 1.11 -10.00 4.56
N VAL A 74 0.26 -9.22 5.21
CA VAL A 74 0.39 -8.88 6.62
C VAL A 74 0.21 -10.13 7.49
N GLU A 75 -0.77 -10.96 7.18
CA GLU A 75 -1.01 -12.22 7.91
C GLU A 75 0.13 -13.20 7.76
N GLU A 76 0.70 -13.35 6.57
CA GLU A 76 1.86 -14.21 6.33
C GLU A 76 3.09 -13.76 7.09
N ALA A 77 3.22 -12.45 7.34
CA ALA A 77 4.32 -11.90 8.11
C ALA A 77 4.15 -12.14 9.63
N GLY A 78 3.03 -12.72 10.05
CA GLY A 78 2.79 -13.05 11.45
C GLY A 78 2.14 -11.97 12.27
N TYR A 79 1.52 -10.99 11.64
CA TYR A 79 0.83 -9.90 12.34
C TYR A 79 -0.64 -10.24 12.60
N GLU A 80 -1.10 -9.85 13.77
CA GLU A 80 -2.53 -9.74 14.03
C GLU A 80 -3.01 -8.37 13.53
N ILE A 81 -4.21 -8.32 12.99
CA ILE A 81 -4.77 -7.09 12.43
C ILE A 81 -5.80 -6.51 13.36
N ASP A 82 -5.54 -5.29 13.84
CA ASP A 82 -6.48 -4.51 14.64
C ASP A 82 -7.05 -3.41 13.75
N ILE A 83 -8.36 -3.45 13.51
CA ILE A 83 -9.01 -2.55 12.57
C ILE A 83 -9.65 -1.38 13.33
N GLU A 84 -9.27 -0.17 12.93
CA GLU A 84 -9.91 1.05 13.39
C GLU A 84 -10.58 1.74 12.21
N ASP A 85 -11.90 1.78 12.21
CA ASP A 85 -12.67 2.40 11.14
C ASP A 85 -13.04 3.83 11.55
N GLN A 86 -12.44 4.81 10.89
CA GLN A 86 -12.67 6.23 11.14
C GLN A 86 -13.66 6.85 10.17
N ARG A 87 -14.28 6.04 9.31
CA ARG A 87 -15.27 6.56 8.37
C ARG A 87 -16.49 7.08 9.15
N GLN A 88 -17.00 8.20 8.68
CA GLN A 88 -18.22 8.75 9.27
C GLN A 88 -19.43 8.01 8.71
N HIS A 89 -20.25 7.51 9.61
CA HIS A 89 -21.53 6.89 9.26
C HIS A 89 -22.65 7.87 9.62
N ASN A 90 -23.35 8.29 8.61
CA ASN A 90 -24.52 9.14 8.81
C ASN A 90 -25.78 8.29 8.84
#